data_bf52246c072fd0b7f11b15c829a2ca70
#
_entry.id   bf52246c072fd0b7f11b15c829a2ca70
#
_cell.length_a   1.000
_cell.length_b   1.000
_cell.length_c   1.000
_cell.angle_alpha   90.00
_cell.angle_beta   90.00
_cell.angle_gamma   90.00
#
_symmetry.space_group_name_H-M   'P 1'
#
loop_
_entity.id
_entity.type
_entity.pdbx_description
1 polymer ?
#
loop_
_entity_poly.entity_id
_entity_poly.type
_entity_poly.pdbx_seq_one_letter_code
_entity_poly.pdbx_strand_id
1 'polypeptide(L)'
;MKQPTEAGGSAAHVSAAAAEPDAHARADRLEQMLGDPYDPAGPVGLGALLEAGRSGVRCAAGEAVLDDFGLGAEFVPMARGGRLERADGLAAVLGAVFRRDLALGFGYGITSLFAASPVWAAGSERQREAMAGLLLGGGRAAIVHHALAHGNSLLRGEVTATRRGAGRGFVLDGRKEAVMNADRAGVFTVYARDAGATHGSGSLSVLLLDRDTFDRRASRRGASAGDGSARSWPEPPGHGGHGPRTTGRGPTDGLRGGYTGGLELRGRTVPEESLVGREGQGTRLALQTFQLSRALIPAALVAGSDTVLRTAVAAAARQAPNGIGDRFRGLLAGVFADLLLCDSLAQSALRALHLTPQSAHLTSATVKYLVPELLRDGLEELAQILGTAGPDSEFGAAQLRKLLHDAPAAGLGHAGTAACQAVLVPQLPRLAARSWFVAPEPPHGLCAADAGLPPLDLGGLAVAGGDDVMAAALVHGARRIRDRSATGPYGPVLGRLVTAFVTELGVLRERLRFLTPDGRPVPPGPLIYSLTDRYVLVAAAGAALATWERRNGTDSFASHPSWLVLALLRLARRLGLTGLPEPSPAVVERVCGEALARWRTGRSYDLRAAPLCVERR
;
A
#
# COMPACT_ATOMS: atom_id res chain seq x y z
N MET A 1 27.92 -70.25 -22.55
CA MET A 1 28.29 -68.84 -22.38
C MET A 1 27.38 -68.02 -23.26
N LYS A 2 26.34 -67.47 -22.73
CA LYS A 2 25.40 -66.53 -23.43
C LYS A 2 25.41 -65.24 -22.62
N GLN A 3 25.72 -64.10 -23.30
CA GLN A 3 25.61 -62.77 -22.76
C GLN A 3 24.14 -62.35 -22.68
N PRO A 4 23.72 -61.55 -21.70
CA PRO A 4 22.41 -60.91 -21.65
C PRO A 4 22.45 -59.56 -22.34
N THR A 5 21.43 -59.32 -23.16
CA THR A 5 21.07 -58.12 -23.87
C THR A 5 20.65 -57.00 -22.92
N GLU A 6 21.23 -55.83 -23.08
CA GLU A 6 20.83 -54.60 -22.43
C GLU A 6 19.48 -54.11 -22.97
N ALA A 7 18.53 -53.90 -22.08
CA ALA A 7 17.28 -53.19 -22.35
C ALA A 7 17.46 -51.68 -22.11
N GLY A 8 17.40 -50.89 -23.17
CA GLY A 8 17.46 -49.45 -23.13
C GLY A 8 16.23 -48.85 -22.44
N GLY A 9 16.42 -48.30 -21.25
CA GLY A 9 15.44 -47.49 -20.56
C GLY A 9 15.46 -46.05 -21.11
N SER A 10 14.38 -45.67 -21.76
CA SER A 10 14.12 -44.29 -22.18
C SER A 10 13.97 -43.41 -20.97
N ALA A 11 14.99 -42.60 -20.66
CA ALA A 11 14.89 -41.53 -19.67
C ALA A 11 14.00 -40.41 -20.26
N ALA A 12 12.77 -40.32 -19.75
CA ALA A 12 11.90 -39.19 -20.00
C ALA A 12 12.60 -37.92 -19.51
N HIS A 13 12.97 -37.04 -20.43
CA HIS A 13 13.39 -35.67 -20.12
C HIS A 13 12.24 -34.97 -19.38
N VAL A 14 12.34 -34.88 -18.07
CA VAL A 14 11.58 -33.91 -17.29
C VAL A 14 12.14 -32.55 -17.73
N SER A 15 11.38 -31.86 -18.56
CA SER A 15 11.65 -30.47 -18.92
C SER A 15 11.78 -29.67 -17.61
N ALA A 16 12.97 -29.18 -17.34
CA ALA A 16 13.18 -28.23 -16.23
C ALA A 16 12.26 -27.04 -16.48
N ALA A 17 11.21 -26.89 -15.68
CA ALA A 17 10.37 -25.71 -15.70
C ALA A 17 11.32 -24.53 -15.54
N ALA A 18 11.32 -23.59 -16.50
CA ALA A 18 12.13 -22.39 -16.44
C ALA A 18 11.83 -21.68 -15.10
N ALA A 19 12.87 -21.37 -14.34
CA ALA A 19 12.72 -20.67 -13.07
C ALA A 19 11.89 -19.40 -13.31
N GLU A 20 10.87 -19.19 -12.48
CA GLU A 20 9.97 -18.04 -12.64
C GLU A 20 10.79 -16.74 -12.50
N PRO A 21 10.59 -15.73 -13.38
CA PRO A 21 11.34 -14.48 -13.32
C PRO A 21 11.19 -13.82 -11.96
N ASP A 22 12.22 -13.10 -11.49
CA ASP A 22 12.13 -12.36 -10.24
C ASP A 22 11.03 -11.27 -10.29
N ALA A 23 10.66 -10.72 -9.14
CA ALA A 23 9.56 -9.76 -9.04
C ALA A 23 9.81 -8.47 -9.86
N HIS A 24 11.07 -8.07 -10.04
CA HIS A 24 11.41 -6.90 -10.84
C HIS A 24 11.26 -7.16 -12.33
N ALA A 25 11.69 -8.33 -12.80
CA ALA A 25 11.48 -8.75 -14.19
C ALA A 25 9.98 -8.91 -14.49
N ARG A 26 9.18 -9.42 -13.54
CA ARG A 26 7.72 -9.47 -13.66
C ARG A 26 7.09 -8.07 -13.71
N ALA A 27 7.57 -7.13 -12.89
CA ALA A 27 7.11 -5.74 -12.94
C ALA A 27 7.41 -5.07 -14.28
N ASP A 28 8.61 -5.28 -14.82
CA ASP A 28 9.01 -4.74 -16.12
C ASP A 28 8.20 -5.38 -17.27
N ARG A 29 7.91 -6.69 -17.19
CA ARG A 29 7.01 -7.36 -18.14
C ARG A 29 5.60 -6.79 -18.08
N LEU A 30 5.04 -6.57 -16.90
CA LEU A 30 3.70 -5.99 -16.76
C LEU A 30 3.66 -4.56 -17.30
N GLU A 31 4.71 -3.75 -17.06
CA GLU A 31 4.84 -2.41 -17.62
C GLU A 31 4.79 -2.43 -19.16
N GLN A 32 5.49 -3.41 -19.78
CA GLN A 32 5.46 -3.60 -21.24
C GLN A 32 4.06 -4.02 -21.74
N MET A 33 3.37 -4.93 -21.04
CA MET A 33 2.03 -5.39 -21.41
C MET A 33 1.00 -4.27 -21.32
N LEU A 34 1.15 -3.34 -20.39
CA LEU A 34 0.28 -2.16 -20.24
C LEU A 34 0.51 -1.10 -21.33
N GLY A 35 1.65 -1.13 -22.03
CA GLY A 35 1.97 -0.24 -23.15
C GLY A 35 2.33 1.20 -22.71
N ASP A 36 2.40 2.12 -23.68
CA ASP A 36 2.68 3.54 -23.40
C ASP A 36 1.44 4.22 -22.79
N PRO A 37 1.53 4.78 -21.55
CA PRO A 37 0.43 5.51 -20.95
C PRO A 37 -0.01 6.75 -21.73
N TYR A 38 0.88 7.34 -22.52
CA TYR A 38 0.63 8.56 -23.28
C TYR A 38 0.17 8.32 -24.73
N ASP A 39 0.07 7.06 -25.15
CA ASP A 39 -0.51 6.69 -26.45
C ASP A 39 -2.03 7.00 -26.42
N PRO A 40 -2.52 7.95 -27.22
CA PRO A 40 -3.95 8.28 -27.25
C PRO A 40 -4.82 7.16 -27.81
N ALA A 41 -4.25 6.24 -28.60
CA ALA A 41 -4.93 5.06 -29.14
C ALA A 41 -4.78 3.84 -28.24
N GLY A 42 -3.94 3.92 -27.18
CA GLY A 42 -3.68 2.82 -26.26
C GLY A 42 -4.92 2.48 -25.43
N PRO A 43 -5.37 1.22 -25.42
CA PRO A 43 -6.58 0.80 -24.71
C PRO A 43 -6.43 0.89 -23.17
N VAL A 44 -5.20 0.98 -22.68
CA VAL A 44 -4.83 1.21 -21.26
C VAL A 44 -4.04 2.52 -21.11
N GLY A 45 -4.14 3.41 -22.09
CA GLY A 45 -3.58 4.75 -22.02
C GLY A 45 -4.32 5.61 -21.00
N LEU A 46 -3.67 6.67 -20.52
CA LEU A 46 -4.25 7.59 -19.52
C LEU A 46 -5.57 8.21 -19.99
N GLY A 47 -5.75 8.44 -21.31
CA GLY A 47 -7.02 8.93 -21.88
C GLY A 47 -8.18 7.97 -21.63
N ALA A 48 -7.99 6.67 -21.93
CA ALA A 48 -8.98 5.63 -21.69
C ALA A 48 -9.31 5.47 -20.19
N LEU A 49 -8.30 5.55 -19.33
CA LEU A 49 -8.46 5.45 -17.87
C LEU A 49 -9.18 6.67 -17.27
N LEU A 50 -8.90 7.88 -17.77
CA LEU A 50 -9.63 9.09 -17.39
C LEU A 50 -11.09 9.02 -17.80
N GLU A 51 -11.38 8.50 -19.00
CA GLU A 51 -12.75 8.33 -19.48
C GLU A 51 -13.52 7.28 -18.68
N ALA A 52 -12.90 6.12 -18.40
CA ALA A 52 -13.47 5.10 -17.51
C ALA A 52 -13.80 5.68 -16.12
N GLY A 53 -12.92 6.53 -15.57
CA GLY A 53 -13.14 7.23 -14.31
C GLY A 53 -14.29 8.24 -14.39
N ARG A 54 -14.39 9.03 -15.47
CA ARG A 54 -15.50 9.98 -15.67
C ARG A 54 -16.85 9.25 -15.77
N SER A 55 -16.91 8.24 -16.60
CA SER A 55 -18.11 7.42 -16.81
C SER A 55 -18.42 6.50 -15.63
N GLY A 56 -17.47 6.37 -14.69
CA GLY A 56 -17.61 5.52 -13.51
C GLY A 56 -17.66 4.03 -13.85
N VAL A 57 -17.09 3.59 -14.96
CA VAL A 57 -17.00 2.19 -15.37
C VAL A 57 -15.59 1.64 -15.18
N ARG A 58 -15.45 0.31 -15.13
CA ARG A 58 -14.13 -0.33 -15.10
C ARG A 58 -13.45 -0.21 -16.45
N CYS A 59 -12.12 -0.09 -16.46
CA CYS A 59 -11.33 -0.21 -17.66
C CYS A 59 -11.17 -1.69 -18.04
N ALA A 60 -12.08 -2.22 -18.87
CA ALA A 60 -12.10 -3.62 -19.25
C ALA A 60 -10.79 -4.07 -19.93
N ALA A 61 -10.21 -3.23 -20.79
CA ALA A 61 -8.94 -3.51 -21.44
C ALA A 61 -7.80 -3.64 -20.42
N GLY A 62 -7.77 -2.73 -19.41
CA GLY A 62 -6.79 -2.81 -18.32
C GLY A 62 -6.95 -4.10 -17.51
N GLU A 63 -8.18 -4.46 -17.17
CA GLU A 63 -8.45 -5.72 -16.45
C GLU A 63 -8.04 -6.95 -17.27
N ALA A 64 -8.28 -6.97 -18.59
CA ALA A 64 -7.84 -8.06 -19.47
C ALA A 64 -6.32 -8.23 -19.47
N VAL A 65 -5.55 -7.14 -19.54
CA VAL A 65 -4.08 -7.21 -19.42
C VAL A 65 -3.65 -7.81 -18.09
N LEU A 66 -4.33 -7.46 -16.99
CA LEU A 66 -4.01 -7.99 -15.67
C LEU A 66 -4.41 -9.47 -15.53
N ASP A 67 -5.49 -9.90 -16.20
CA ASP A 67 -5.88 -11.33 -16.29
C ASP A 67 -4.84 -12.13 -17.10
N ASP A 68 -4.42 -11.62 -18.26
CA ASP A 68 -3.39 -12.25 -19.11
C ASP A 68 -2.02 -12.34 -18.42
N PHE A 69 -1.68 -11.35 -17.61
CA PHE A 69 -0.49 -11.39 -16.76
C PHE A 69 -0.60 -12.42 -15.63
N GLY A 70 -1.81 -12.76 -15.23
CA GLY A 70 -2.09 -13.62 -14.08
C GLY A 70 -1.81 -12.90 -12.76
N LEU A 71 -2.23 -11.64 -12.62
CA LEU A 71 -1.96 -10.83 -11.42
C LEU A 71 -2.47 -11.47 -10.13
N GLY A 72 -3.52 -12.30 -10.20
CA GLY A 72 -4.03 -13.05 -9.04
C GLY A 72 -2.99 -13.93 -8.36
N ALA A 73 -2.02 -14.47 -9.11
CA ALA A 73 -0.95 -15.29 -8.58
C ALA A 73 0.02 -14.49 -7.67
N GLU A 74 0.17 -13.18 -7.87
CA GLU A 74 0.98 -12.31 -7.00
C GLU A 74 0.38 -12.17 -5.59
N PHE A 75 -0.88 -12.56 -5.39
CA PHE A 75 -1.59 -12.49 -4.11
C PHE A 75 -1.62 -13.82 -3.35
N VAL A 76 -1.12 -14.89 -3.96
CA VAL A 76 -1.09 -16.25 -3.41
C VAL A 76 0.33 -16.60 -3.00
N PRO A 77 0.55 -17.10 -1.76
CA PRO A 77 1.88 -17.53 -1.30
C PRO A 77 2.53 -18.57 -2.24
N MET A 78 3.84 -18.50 -2.41
CA MET A 78 4.60 -19.45 -3.25
C MET A 78 4.35 -20.91 -2.85
N ALA A 79 4.27 -21.20 -1.55
CA ALA A 79 3.97 -22.54 -1.03
C ALA A 79 2.60 -23.10 -1.49
N ARG A 80 1.77 -22.26 -2.17
CA ARG A 80 0.42 -22.61 -2.67
C ARG A 80 0.29 -22.38 -4.18
N GLY A 81 1.41 -22.39 -4.89
CA GLY A 81 1.44 -22.22 -6.35
C GLY A 81 1.31 -20.79 -6.85
N GLY A 82 1.40 -19.79 -5.96
CA GLY A 82 1.41 -18.38 -6.32
C GLY A 82 2.81 -17.79 -6.40
N ARG A 83 2.87 -16.44 -6.34
CA ARG A 83 4.10 -15.66 -6.49
C ARG A 83 4.37 -14.74 -5.30
N LEU A 84 3.53 -14.75 -4.27
CA LEU A 84 3.69 -13.94 -3.07
C LEU A 84 4.78 -14.56 -2.18
N GLU A 85 5.96 -14.00 -2.24
CA GLU A 85 7.09 -14.33 -1.39
C GLU A 85 7.50 -13.12 -0.56
N ARG A 86 7.63 -11.95 -1.24
CA ARG A 86 8.16 -10.70 -0.68
C ARG A 86 7.20 -9.54 -0.91
N ALA A 87 6.97 -8.77 0.14
CA ALA A 87 6.08 -7.60 0.07
C ALA A 87 6.64 -6.47 -0.82
N ASP A 88 7.98 -6.25 -0.81
CA ASP A 88 8.64 -5.27 -1.67
C ASP A 88 8.61 -5.68 -3.15
N GLY A 89 8.76 -6.98 -3.45
CA GLY A 89 8.59 -7.51 -4.81
C GLY A 89 7.16 -7.34 -5.33
N LEU A 90 6.17 -7.65 -4.49
CA LEU A 90 4.76 -7.40 -4.81
C LEU A 90 4.49 -5.91 -5.08
N ALA A 91 5.06 -5.01 -4.26
CA ALA A 91 4.91 -3.57 -4.46
C ALA A 91 5.52 -3.11 -5.80
N ALA A 92 6.63 -3.71 -6.24
CA ALA A 92 7.23 -3.42 -7.54
C ALA A 92 6.30 -3.82 -8.71
N VAL A 93 5.68 -5.01 -8.66
CA VAL A 93 4.71 -5.46 -9.67
C VAL A 93 3.47 -4.57 -9.68
N LEU A 94 2.89 -4.30 -8.51
CA LEU A 94 1.73 -3.43 -8.38
C LEU A 94 2.04 -1.99 -8.81
N GLY A 95 3.29 -1.53 -8.68
CA GLY A 95 3.73 -0.22 -9.13
C GLY A 95 3.43 0.03 -10.60
N ALA A 96 3.56 -0.97 -11.48
CA ALA A 96 3.19 -0.86 -12.89
C ALA A 96 1.69 -0.54 -13.08
N VAL A 97 0.82 -1.16 -12.28
CA VAL A 97 -0.63 -0.93 -12.33
C VAL A 97 -0.99 0.44 -11.75
N PHE A 98 -0.42 0.80 -10.59
CA PHE A 98 -0.76 2.04 -9.91
C PHE A 98 -0.20 3.30 -10.58
N ARG A 99 0.89 3.17 -11.36
CA ARG A 99 1.32 4.24 -12.27
C ARG A 99 0.28 4.54 -13.35
N ARG A 100 -0.51 3.55 -13.76
CA ARG A 100 -1.62 3.76 -14.70
C ARG A 100 -2.80 4.42 -14.02
N ASP A 101 -3.34 3.79 -12.97
CA ASP A 101 -4.56 4.26 -12.32
C ASP A 101 -4.77 3.61 -10.96
N LEU A 102 -5.10 4.41 -9.93
CA LEU A 102 -5.42 3.87 -8.60
C LEU A 102 -6.70 3.05 -8.62
N ALA A 103 -7.72 3.48 -9.39
CA ALA A 103 -9.00 2.76 -9.43
C ALA A 103 -8.85 1.39 -10.11
N LEU A 104 -8.01 1.27 -11.15
CA LEU A 104 -7.66 -0.02 -11.75
C LEU A 104 -6.96 -0.94 -10.74
N GLY A 105 -5.94 -0.44 -10.03
CA GLY A 105 -5.18 -1.21 -9.05
C GLY A 105 -6.03 -1.68 -7.87
N PHE A 106 -6.85 -0.81 -7.30
CA PHE A 106 -7.78 -1.18 -6.22
C PHE A 106 -8.94 -2.03 -6.72
N GLY A 107 -9.55 -1.65 -7.86
CA GLY A 107 -10.71 -2.32 -8.42
C GLY A 107 -10.42 -3.72 -8.92
N TYR A 108 -9.25 -3.94 -9.54
CA TYR A 108 -8.91 -5.27 -10.06
C TYR A 108 -8.55 -6.24 -8.94
N GLY A 109 -7.60 -5.93 -8.07
CA GLY A 109 -7.04 -7.03 -7.32
C GLY A 109 -6.50 -6.78 -5.93
N ILE A 110 -5.90 -5.63 -5.61
CA ILE A 110 -5.26 -5.47 -4.31
C ILE A 110 -6.26 -5.67 -3.14
N THR A 111 -7.53 -5.39 -3.34
CA THR A 111 -8.59 -5.68 -2.36
C THR A 111 -8.79 -7.19 -2.16
N SER A 112 -8.53 -8.01 -3.19
CA SER A 112 -8.53 -9.47 -3.05
C SER A 112 -7.38 -9.96 -2.16
N LEU A 113 -6.19 -9.35 -2.27
CA LEU A 113 -5.09 -9.62 -1.34
C LEU A 113 -5.47 -9.25 0.10
N PHE A 114 -6.11 -8.10 0.31
CA PHE A 114 -6.53 -7.70 1.66
C PHE A 114 -7.59 -8.63 2.24
N ALA A 115 -8.49 -9.15 1.39
CA ALA A 115 -9.46 -10.16 1.79
C ALA A 115 -8.80 -11.51 2.11
N ALA A 116 -7.76 -11.89 1.37
CA ALA A 116 -7.04 -13.15 1.56
C ALA A 116 -6.06 -13.10 2.75
N SER A 117 -5.55 -11.93 3.13
CA SER A 117 -4.53 -11.79 4.17
C SER A 117 -4.88 -12.45 5.52
N PRO A 118 -6.12 -12.33 6.06
CA PRO A 118 -6.50 -13.04 7.28
C PRO A 118 -6.50 -14.57 7.10
N VAL A 119 -6.79 -15.05 5.89
CA VAL A 119 -6.76 -16.48 5.57
C VAL A 119 -5.32 -16.97 5.55
N TRP A 120 -4.40 -16.20 4.94
CA TRP A 120 -2.97 -16.53 4.97
C TRP A 120 -2.41 -16.53 6.39
N ALA A 121 -2.84 -15.60 7.25
CA ALA A 121 -2.38 -15.49 8.63
C ALA A 121 -2.91 -16.61 9.53
N ALA A 122 -4.21 -16.95 9.47
CA ALA A 122 -4.86 -17.80 10.47
C ALA A 122 -5.89 -18.78 9.90
N GLY A 123 -6.07 -18.87 8.58
CA GLY A 123 -7.04 -19.80 7.97
C GLY A 123 -6.65 -21.26 8.15
N SER A 124 -7.64 -22.15 8.11
CA SER A 124 -7.40 -23.59 8.02
C SER A 124 -6.78 -23.95 6.65
N GLU A 125 -6.22 -25.14 6.54
CA GLU A 125 -5.63 -25.60 5.28
C GLU A 125 -6.65 -25.56 4.13
N ARG A 126 -7.86 -26.06 4.38
CA ARG A 126 -8.97 -26.02 3.41
C ARG A 126 -9.34 -24.58 2.99
N GLN A 127 -9.33 -23.63 3.92
CA GLN A 127 -9.62 -22.22 3.60
C GLN A 127 -8.51 -21.61 2.75
N ARG A 128 -7.25 -21.93 3.05
CA ARG A 128 -6.09 -21.48 2.29
C ARG A 128 -6.09 -22.06 0.87
N GLU A 129 -6.37 -23.36 0.71
CA GLU A 129 -6.50 -24.01 -0.59
C GLU A 129 -7.63 -23.40 -1.43
N ALA A 130 -8.82 -23.20 -0.83
CA ALA A 130 -9.96 -22.61 -1.52
C ALA A 130 -9.67 -21.16 -1.97
N MET A 131 -9.03 -20.35 -1.11
CA MET A 131 -8.64 -18.98 -1.46
C MET A 131 -7.56 -18.95 -2.54
N ALA A 132 -6.57 -19.86 -2.48
CA ALA A 132 -5.54 -19.98 -3.51
C ALA A 132 -6.17 -20.38 -4.86
N GLY A 133 -7.02 -21.41 -4.89
CA GLY A 133 -7.73 -21.83 -6.09
C GLY A 133 -8.58 -20.71 -6.71
N LEU A 134 -9.29 -19.93 -5.89
CA LEU A 134 -10.06 -18.77 -6.36
C LEU A 134 -9.16 -17.76 -7.08
N LEU A 135 -8.08 -17.32 -6.42
CA LEU A 135 -7.23 -16.25 -6.94
C LEU A 135 -6.38 -16.68 -8.13
N LEU A 136 -5.87 -17.92 -8.12
CA LEU A 136 -5.13 -18.50 -9.26
C LEU A 136 -6.04 -18.73 -10.46
N GLY A 137 -7.32 -19.04 -10.24
CA GLY A 137 -8.33 -19.15 -11.29
C GLY A 137 -8.87 -17.80 -11.79
N GLY A 138 -8.25 -16.67 -11.44
CA GLY A 138 -8.69 -15.35 -11.88
C GLY A 138 -9.91 -14.80 -11.12
N GLY A 139 -10.38 -15.48 -10.07
CA GLY A 139 -11.48 -15.01 -9.21
C GLY A 139 -11.08 -13.83 -8.33
N ARG A 140 -12.09 -13.21 -7.70
CA ARG A 140 -11.92 -12.04 -6.81
C ARG A 140 -12.44 -12.35 -5.41
N ALA A 141 -11.78 -11.79 -4.41
CA ALA A 141 -12.27 -11.77 -3.03
C ALA A 141 -12.54 -10.33 -2.61
N ALA A 142 -13.48 -10.14 -1.68
CA ALA A 142 -13.80 -8.84 -1.11
C ALA A 142 -13.67 -8.85 0.41
N ILE A 143 -13.10 -7.77 0.94
CA ILE A 143 -13.02 -7.56 2.40
C ILE A 143 -14.18 -6.69 2.87
N VAL A 144 -14.88 -7.14 3.90
CA VAL A 144 -16.09 -6.50 4.44
C VAL A 144 -15.81 -6.05 5.87
N HIS A 145 -15.21 -4.85 6.02
CA HIS A 145 -14.77 -4.34 7.32
C HIS A 145 -15.10 -2.86 7.56
N HIS A 146 -15.27 -2.05 6.51
CA HIS A 146 -15.57 -0.63 6.64
C HIS A 146 -16.94 -0.38 7.31
N ALA A 147 -17.00 0.61 8.19
CA ALA A 147 -18.22 1.08 8.86
C ALA A 147 -18.30 2.61 8.70
N LEU A 148 -18.80 3.08 7.55
CA LEU A 148 -18.85 4.51 7.19
C LEU A 148 -19.64 5.32 8.23
N ALA A 149 -20.76 4.80 8.69
CA ALA A 149 -21.60 5.44 9.71
C ALA A 149 -20.89 5.64 11.08
N HIS A 150 -19.80 4.93 11.31
CA HIS A 150 -19.04 4.98 12.57
C HIS A 150 -17.58 5.47 12.39
N GLY A 151 -17.34 6.30 11.39
CA GLY A 151 -16.00 6.83 11.11
C GLY A 151 -14.98 5.73 10.81
N ASN A 152 -15.42 4.64 10.18
CA ASN A 152 -14.61 3.46 9.86
C ASN A 152 -14.01 2.75 11.09
N SER A 153 -14.60 2.88 12.26
CA SER A 153 -14.20 2.14 13.45
C SER A 153 -14.47 0.64 13.26
N LEU A 154 -13.41 -0.16 13.30
CA LEU A 154 -13.50 -1.62 13.17
C LEU A 154 -14.38 -2.26 14.26
N LEU A 155 -14.27 -1.77 15.50
CA LEU A 155 -15.00 -2.30 16.66
C LEU A 155 -16.48 -1.93 16.68
N ARG A 156 -16.92 -0.96 15.89
CA ARG A 156 -18.31 -0.54 15.73
C ARG A 156 -18.94 -1.08 14.43
N GLY A 157 -18.52 -2.29 14.02
CA GLY A 157 -19.02 -2.93 12.80
C GLY A 157 -20.54 -3.19 12.90
N GLU A 158 -21.24 -2.97 11.78
CA GLU A 158 -22.70 -3.13 11.65
C GLU A 158 -23.11 -4.57 11.39
N VAL A 159 -22.18 -5.44 10.99
CA VAL A 159 -22.43 -6.87 10.83
C VAL A 159 -22.22 -7.57 12.17
N THR A 160 -23.21 -8.33 12.59
CA THR A 160 -23.17 -9.17 13.80
C THR A 160 -23.13 -10.65 13.45
N ALA A 161 -22.46 -11.44 14.28
CA ALA A 161 -22.43 -12.88 14.22
C ALA A 161 -23.04 -13.45 15.51
N THR A 162 -24.09 -14.24 15.39
CA THR A 162 -24.70 -14.94 16.51
C THR A 162 -24.40 -16.44 16.41
N ARG A 163 -23.77 -17.01 17.43
CA ARG A 163 -23.45 -18.43 17.49
C ARG A 163 -24.74 -19.26 17.64
N ARG A 164 -24.91 -20.32 16.86
CA ARG A 164 -26.09 -21.19 16.84
C ARG A 164 -26.05 -22.38 17.81
N GLY A 165 -25.05 -22.46 18.65
CA GLY A 165 -24.70 -23.60 19.49
C GLY A 165 -23.46 -24.34 18.99
N ALA A 166 -22.90 -25.24 19.80
CA ALA A 166 -21.64 -25.91 19.48
C ALA A 166 -21.73 -26.65 18.13
N GLY A 167 -20.79 -26.39 17.23
CA GLY A 167 -20.65 -27.06 15.94
C GLY A 167 -21.70 -26.69 14.88
N ARG A 168 -22.70 -25.80 15.16
CA ARG A 168 -23.75 -25.43 14.21
C ARG A 168 -23.51 -24.15 13.45
N GLY A 169 -22.36 -23.50 13.66
CA GLY A 169 -21.95 -22.29 12.98
C GLY A 169 -22.61 -21.01 13.48
N PHE A 170 -22.78 -20.03 12.60
CA PHE A 170 -23.20 -18.68 12.95
C PHE A 170 -24.38 -18.21 12.10
N VAL A 171 -25.13 -17.25 12.64
CA VAL A 171 -26.08 -16.43 11.89
C VAL A 171 -25.52 -15.02 11.78
N LEU A 172 -25.45 -14.50 10.55
CA LEU A 172 -24.97 -13.17 10.26
C LEU A 172 -26.11 -12.24 9.91
N ASP A 173 -26.14 -11.08 10.55
CA ASP A 173 -27.08 -10.01 10.30
C ASP A 173 -26.35 -8.67 10.20
N GLY A 174 -26.83 -7.80 9.32
CA GLY A 174 -26.30 -6.44 9.20
C GLY A 174 -26.07 -6.03 7.76
N ARG A 175 -25.54 -4.82 7.60
CA ARG A 175 -25.30 -4.19 6.30
C ARG A 175 -23.93 -3.53 6.28
N LYS A 176 -23.28 -3.54 5.12
CA LYS A 176 -22.07 -2.75 4.80
C LYS A 176 -22.34 -1.99 3.51
N GLU A 177 -22.11 -0.68 3.53
CA GLU A 177 -22.48 0.21 2.41
C GLU A 177 -21.39 0.29 1.34
N ALA A 178 -20.12 0.10 1.72
CA ALA A 178 -18.97 0.27 0.83
C ALA A 178 -18.08 -0.98 0.84
N VAL A 179 -18.31 -1.87 -0.12
CA VAL A 179 -17.51 -3.07 -0.35
C VAL A 179 -17.01 -3.04 -1.79
N MET A 180 -15.70 -2.93 -1.95
CA MET A 180 -15.07 -2.99 -3.28
C MET A 180 -15.27 -4.38 -3.88
N ASN A 181 -15.64 -4.46 -5.16
CA ASN A 181 -15.94 -5.70 -5.88
C ASN A 181 -17.11 -6.51 -5.30
N ALA A 182 -18.05 -5.90 -4.57
CA ALA A 182 -19.22 -6.60 -4.04
C ALA A 182 -20.02 -7.35 -5.13
N ASP A 183 -20.04 -6.83 -6.36
CA ASP A 183 -20.76 -7.40 -7.50
C ASP A 183 -20.16 -8.70 -8.04
N ARG A 184 -18.83 -8.91 -7.91
CA ARG A 184 -18.12 -10.02 -8.56
C ARG A 184 -17.23 -10.87 -7.66
N ALA A 185 -17.08 -10.52 -6.38
CA ALA A 185 -16.31 -11.34 -5.44
C ALA A 185 -16.92 -12.72 -5.28
N GLY A 186 -16.12 -13.77 -5.49
CA GLY A 186 -16.51 -15.17 -5.22
C GLY A 186 -16.52 -15.47 -3.72
N VAL A 187 -15.66 -14.80 -2.94
CA VAL A 187 -15.56 -14.95 -1.50
C VAL A 187 -15.54 -13.58 -0.82
N PHE A 188 -16.27 -13.48 0.29
CA PHE A 188 -16.24 -12.32 1.17
C PHE A 188 -15.58 -12.67 2.50
N THR A 189 -14.57 -11.91 2.90
CA THR A 189 -13.96 -11.97 4.24
C THR A 189 -14.63 -10.93 5.11
N VAL A 190 -15.50 -11.39 6.01
CA VAL A 190 -16.39 -10.53 6.81
C VAL A 190 -15.87 -10.40 8.23
N TYR A 191 -15.66 -9.18 8.67
CA TYR A 191 -15.42 -8.84 10.07
C TYR A 191 -16.77 -8.59 10.75
N ALA A 192 -17.20 -9.52 11.58
CA ALA A 192 -18.49 -9.49 12.25
C ALA A 192 -18.31 -9.38 13.77
N ARG A 193 -19.14 -8.56 14.41
CA ARG A 193 -19.17 -8.41 15.86
C ARG A 193 -19.94 -9.57 16.47
N ASP A 194 -19.36 -10.22 17.46
CA ASP A 194 -20.01 -11.31 18.18
C ASP A 194 -21.19 -10.77 19.01
N ALA A 195 -22.42 -11.22 18.73
CA ALA A 195 -23.65 -10.62 19.25
C ALA A 195 -23.78 -10.68 20.78
N GLY A 196 -23.14 -11.65 21.43
CA GLY A 196 -23.14 -11.80 22.89
C GLY A 196 -21.95 -11.14 23.60
N ALA A 197 -21.00 -10.56 22.84
CA ALA A 197 -19.80 -9.98 23.44
C ALA A 197 -20.02 -8.53 23.89
N THR A 198 -19.46 -8.18 25.04
CA THR A 198 -19.29 -6.78 25.44
C THR A 198 -18.33 -6.08 24.49
N HIS A 199 -18.52 -4.78 24.26
CA HIS A 199 -17.66 -4.00 23.39
C HIS A 199 -16.20 -4.06 23.87
N GLY A 200 -15.29 -4.56 23.00
CA GLY A 200 -13.88 -4.70 23.31
C GLY A 200 -13.10 -5.41 22.21
N SER A 201 -11.81 -5.58 22.40
CA SER A 201 -10.92 -6.21 21.40
C SER A 201 -11.26 -7.69 21.10
N GLY A 202 -11.93 -8.38 22.01
CA GLY A 202 -12.41 -9.76 21.84
C GLY A 202 -13.80 -9.90 21.26
N SER A 203 -14.43 -8.82 20.79
CA SER A 203 -15.83 -8.84 20.31
C SER A 203 -15.96 -9.00 18.79
N LEU A 204 -14.87 -9.27 18.07
CA LEU A 204 -14.86 -9.34 16.62
C LEU A 204 -14.32 -10.68 16.14
N SER A 205 -15.04 -11.33 15.23
CA SER A 205 -14.65 -12.57 14.55
C SER A 205 -14.52 -12.33 13.04
N VAL A 206 -13.73 -13.17 12.35
CA VAL A 206 -13.57 -13.15 10.89
C VAL A 206 -14.21 -14.39 10.30
N LEU A 207 -15.11 -14.20 9.34
CA LEU A 207 -15.81 -15.30 8.68
C LEU A 207 -15.64 -15.20 7.15
N LEU A 208 -15.49 -16.36 6.50
CA LEU A 208 -15.50 -16.48 5.06
C LEU A 208 -16.90 -16.83 4.57
N LEU A 209 -17.39 -16.08 3.60
CA LEU A 209 -18.66 -16.30 2.94
C LEU A 209 -18.40 -16.56 1.45
N ASP A 210 -18.74 -17.74 0.99
CA ASP A 210 -18.67 -18.12 -0.42
C ASP A 210 -19.94 -17.68 -1.15
N ARG A 211 -19.80 -16.99 -2.28
CA ARG A 211 -20.93 -16.52 -3.11
C ARG A 211 -21.79 -17.69 -3.59
N ASP A 212 -21.21 -18.79 -4.04
CA ASP A 212 -21.94 -19.94 -4.59
C ASP A 212 -22.85 -20.61 -3.57
N THR A 213 -22.51 -20.55 -2.28
CA THR A 213 -23.42 -21.01 -1.22
C THR A 213 -24.65 -20.13 -1.08
N PHE A 214 -24.61 -18.92 -1.65
CA PHE A 214 -25.74 -18.00 -1.68
C PHE A 214 -26.71 -18.35 -2.81
N ASP A 215 -26.21 -18.54 -4.02
CA ASP A 215 -27.02 -18.72 -5.23
C ASP A 215 -27.72 -20.10 -5.27
N ARG A 216 -27.04 -21.16 -4.81
CA ARG A 216 -27.60 -22.52 -4.80
C ARG A 216 -28.86 -22.72 -3.92
N ARG A 217 -29.05 -21.92 -2.87
CA ARG A 217 -30.26 -21.98 -2.04
C ARG A 217 -31.42 -21.15 -2.58
N ALA A 218 -31.13 -20.07 -3.30
CA ALA A 218 -32.12 -19.30 -4.04
C ALA A 218 -32.71 -20.15 -5.20
N SER A 219 -31.83 -20.86 -5.94
CA SER A 219 -32.23 -21.73 -7.07
C SER A 219 -33.03 -22.95 -6.68
N ARG A 220 -32.83 -23.54 -5.49
CA ARG A 220 -33.61 -24.71 -5.03
C ARG A 220 -35.03 -24.38 -4.61
N ARG A 221 -35.42 -23.13 -4.44
CA ARG A 221 -36.81 -22.68 -4.16
C ARG A 221 -37.53 -22.11 -5.38
N GLY A 222 -36.83 -21.93 -6.52
CA GLY A 222 -37.36 -21.34 -7.75
C GLY A 222 -37.23 -22.20 -8.98
N ALA A 223 -36.92 -23.51 -8.88
CA ALA A 223 -36.78 -24.38 -10.04
C ALA A 223 -38.14 -24.82 -10.55
N SER A 224 -38.80 -23.97 -11.33
CA SER A 224 -39.66 -24.37 -12.43
C SER A 224 -39.33 -23.49 -13.64
N ALA A 225 -38.71 -24.15 -14.63
CA ALA A 225 -38.63 -23.87 -16.05
C ALA A 225 -38.14 -22.50 -16.56
N GLY A 226 -37.10 -22.52 -17.45
CA GLY A 226 -37.04 -21.61 -18.57
C GLY A 226 -35.73 -20.88 -18.78
N ASP A 227 -34.96 -21.38 -19.72
CA ASP A 227 -34.17 -20.71 -20.75
C ASP A 227 -32.98 -19.80 -20.38
N GLY A 228 -31.85 -20.13 -21.03
CA GLY A 228 -30.58 -19.40 -20.95
C GLY A 228 -30.56 -18.12 -21.76
N SER A 229 -30.27 -17.04 -21.12
CA SER A 229 -29.64 -15.86 -21.73
C SER A 229 -29.09 -14.96 -20.63
N ALA A 230 -27.89 -14.40 -20.85
CA ALA A 230 -27.25 -13.41 -19.98
C ALA A 230 -28.21 -12.24 -19.71
N ARG A 231 -28.60 -12.03 -18.46
CA ARG A 231 -29.54 -10.98 -18.09
C ARG A 231 -28.94 -10.01 -17.06
N SER A 232 -29.00 -8.75 -17.43
CA SER A 232 -29.08 -7.60 -16.54
C SER A 232 -30.18 -7.83 -15.49
N TRP A 233 -29.87 -7.57 -14.22
CA TRP A 233 -30.79 -7.78 -13.11
C TRP A 233 -31.94 -6.78 -13.09
N PRO A 234 -33.21 -7.20 -13.14
CA PRO A 234 -34.34 -6.40 -12.67
C PRO A 234 -34.65 -6.74 -11.21
N GLU A 235 -34.97 -5.73 -10.41
CA GLU A 235 -35.53 -5.93 -9.07
C GLU A 235 -36.91 -6.60 -9.16
N PRO A 236 -37.19 -7.64 -8.34
CA PRO A 236 -38.55 -8.07 -8.11
C PRO A 236 -39.08 -7.53 -6.76
N PRO A 237 -40.32 -7.06 -6.69
CA PRO A 237 -40.94 -6.68 -5.43
C PRO A 237 -41.42 -7.91 -4.66
N GLY A 238 -41.05 -7.94 -3.36
CA GLY A 238 -41.72 -8.73 -2.33
C GLY A 238 -41.58 -10.25 -2.40
N HIS A 239 -40.69 -10.79 -1.54
CA HIS A 239 -40.95 -11.95 -0.64
C HIS A 239 -39.62 -12.35 0.02
N GLY A 240 -39.65 -12.68 1.31
CA GLY A 240 -38.49 -12.94 2.18
C GLY A 240 -37.51 -14.04 1.71
N GLY A 241 -36.50 -13.67 0.99
CA GLY A 241 -35.36 -14.51 0.65
C GLY A 241 -34.19 -14.23 1.59
N HIS A 242 -33.74 -15.22 2.34
CA HIS A 242 -32.63 -15.15 3.28
C HIS A 242 -31.26 -15.29 2.56
N GLY A 243 -30.88 -14.38 1.62
CA GLY A 243 -29.60 -14.38 0.95
C GLY A 243 -28.87 -13.02 1.14
N PRO A 244 -27.54 -12.93 0.95
CA PRO A 244 -26.90 -11.64 0.89
C PRO A 244 -27.38 -10.93 -0.37
N ARG A 245 -27.73 -9.68 -0.21
CA ARG A 245 -28.04 -8.80 -1.33
C ARG A 245 -26.88 -7.84 -1.50
N THR A 246 -26.32 -7.81 -2.70
CA THR A 246 -25.48 -6.68 -3.09
C THR A 246 -26.42 -5.53 -3.45
N THR A 247 -26.31 -4.41 -2.76
CA THR A 247 -27.00 -3.19 -3.15
C THR A 247 -26.23 -2.54 -4.30
N GLY A 248 -26.93 -1.85 -5.18
CA GLY A 248 -26.32 -1.18 -6.34
C GLY A 248 -25.13 -0.30 -5.99
N ARG A 249 -24.43 0.15 -7.01
CA ARG A 249 -23.25 1.00 -6.87
C ARG A 249 -23.55 2.23 -6.01
N GLY A 250 -22.76 2.39 -4.93
CA GLY A 250 -22.78 3.61 -4.15
C GLY A 250 -22.03 4.74 -4.87
N PRO A 251 -22.45 6.02 -4.70
CA PRO A 251 -21.66 7.14 -5.18
C PRO A 251 -20.32 7.20 -4.45
N THR A 252 -19.22 7.28 -5.20
CA THR A 252 -17.88 7.52 -4.66
C THR A 252 -17.27 8.71 -5.38
N ASP A 253 -16.66 9.63 -4.64
CA ASP A 253 -15.95 10.77 -5.23
C ASP A 253 -14.59 10.34 -5.78
N GLY A 254 -13.92 9.36 -5.15
CA GLY A 254 -12.67 8.76 -5.60
C GLY A 254 -12.83 7.31 -6.06
N LEU A 255 -11.80 6.78 -6.71
CA LEU A 255 -11.71 5.41 -7.26
C LEU A 255 -12.87 5.07 -8.21
N ARG A 256 -13.32 6.04 -8.98
CA ARG A 256 -14.53 5.93 -9.83
C ARG A 256 -14.43 4.86 -10.92
N GLY A 257 -13.24 4.48 -11.35
CA GLY A 257 -12.99 3.34 -12.23
C GLY A 257 -13.11 1.96 -11.57
N GLY A 258 -13.28 1.90 -10.24
CA GLY A 258 -13.59 0.69 -9.47
C GLY A 258 -15.10 0.54 -9.24
N TYR A 259 -15.51 -0.61 -8.71
CA TYR A 259 -16.89 -0.84 -8.30
C TYR A 259 -16.97 -0.96 -6.78
N THR A 260 -17.73 -0.09 -6.14
CA THR A 260 -18.05 -0.15 -4.73
C THR A 260 -19.55 -0.26 -4.57
N GLY A 261 -20.03 -1.32 -3.92
CA GLY A 261 -21.44 -1.56 -3.64
C GLY A 261 -21.66 -1.95 -2.20
N GLY A 262 -22.92 -2.03 -1.79
CA GLY A 262 -23.28 -2.51 -0.46
C GLY A 262 -23.42 -4.02 -0.40
N LEU A 263 -23.30 -4.58 0.81
CA LEU A 263 -23.59 -5.97 1.15
C LEU A 263 -24.56 -6.00 2.32
N GLU A 264 -25.70 -6.65 2.15
CA GLU A 264 -26.72 -6.85 3.20
C GLU A 264 -26.83 -8.32 3.54
N LEU A 265 -26.79 -8.62 4.83
CA LEU A 265 -26.93 -9.96 5.41
C LEU A 265 -28.17 -9.97 6.30
N ARG A 266 -29.10 -10.90 6.04
CA ARG A 266 -30.34 -11.03 6.80
C ARG A 266 -30.50 -12.49 7.25
N GLY A 267 -30.20 -12.78 8.50
CA GLY A 267 -30.30 -14.13 9.07
C GLY A 267 -29.44 -15.15 8.32
N ARG A 268 -28.29 -14.73 7.79
CA ARG A 268 -27.44 -15.59 6.96
C ARG A 268 -26.73 -16.63 7.79
N THR A 269 -27.11 -17.89 7.64
CA THR A 269 -26.44 -19.01 8.30
C THR A 269 -25.16 -19.39 7.55
N VAL A 270 -24.07 -19.49 8.29
CA VAL A 270 -22.76 -20.00 7.82
C VAL A 270 -22.28 -21.13 8.72
N PRO A 271 -21.58 -22.14 8.18
CA PRO A 271 -21.08 -23.25 8.99
C PRO A 271 -19.92 -22.82 9.89
N GLU A 272 -19.56 -23.66 10.85
CA GLU A 272 -18.43 -23.43 11.78
C GLU A 272 -17.11 -23.24 11.03
N GLU A 273 -16.91 -23.98 9.94
CA GLU A 273 -15.72 -23.95 9.08
C GLU A 273 -15.53 -22.61 8.35
N SER A 274 -16.53 -21.72 8.38
CA SER A 274 -16.40 -20.35 7.87
C SER A 274 -15.53 -19.46 8.76
N LEU A 275 -15.34 -19.83 10.04
CA LEU A 275 -14.53 -19.05 10.98
C LEU A 275 -13.05 -19.11 10.61
N VAL A 276 -12.41 -17.95 10.47
CA VAL A 276 -10.97 -17.81 10.25
C VAL A 276 -10.27 -17.63 11.61
N GLY A 277 -9.38 -18.54 11.94
CA GLY A 277 -8.73 -18.57 13.26
C GLY A 277 -9.68 -18.99 14.36
N ARG A 278 -9.83 -18.17 15.40
CA ARG A 278 -10.69 -18.41 16.56
C ARG A 278 -11.70 -17.29 16.75
N GLU A 279 -12.83 -17.61 17.37
CA GLU A 279 -13.83 -16.62 17.78
C GLU A 279 -13.20 -15.53 18.66
N GLY A 280 -13.59 -14.27 18.46
CA GLY A 280 -13.05 -13.11 19.17
C GLY A 280 -11.65 -12.64 18.73
N GLN A 281 -10.97 -13.31 17.79
CA GLN A 281 -9.64 -12.92 17.34
C GLN A 281 -9.62 -11.89 16.19
N GLY A 282 -10.77 -11.45 15.72
CA GLY A 282 -10.87 -10.58 14.53
C GLY A 282 -10.10 -9.28 14.66
N THR A 283 -10.10 -8.63 15.83
CA THR A 283 -9.32 -7.40 16.06
C THR A 283 -7.81 -7.64 15.92
N ARG A 284 -7.31 -8.74 16.51
CA ARG A 284 -5.89 -9.11 16.40
C ARG A 284 -5.52 -9.40 14.94
N LEU A 285 -6.30 -10.19 14.23
CA LEU A 285 -6.09 -10.50 12.82
C LEU A 285 -6.13 -9.24 11.94
N ALA A 286 -7.05 -8.32 12.23
CA ALA A 286 -7.07 -7.03 11.54
C ALA A 286 -5.79 -6.25 11.76
N LEU A 287 -5.35 -6.08 13.01
CA LEU A 287 -4.12 -5.35 13.35
C LEU A 287 -2.85 -6.00 12.77
N GLN A 288 -2.82 -7.32 12.63
CA GLN A 288 -1.73 -8.04 11.97
C GLN A 288 -1.74 -7.82 10.46
N THR A 289 -2.84 -8.13 9.79
CA THR A 289 -2.90 -8.15 8.33
C THR A 289 -2.99 -6.76 7.70
N PHE A 290 -3.52 -5.76 8.44
CA PHE A 290 -3.53 -4.36 7.99
C PHE A 290 -2.14 -3.73 7.92
N GLN A 291 -1.11 -4.33 8.54
CA GLN A 291 0.27 -3.87 8.37
C GLN A 291 0.71 -4.00 6.90
N LEU A 292 0.32 -5.08 6.22
CA LEU A 292 0.60 -5.25 4.79
C LEU A 292 -0.08 -4.15 3.96
N SER A 293 -1.37 -3.88 4.17
CA SER A 293 -2.06 -2.82 3.43
C SER A 293 -1.52 -1.43 3.75
N ARG A 294 -1.12 -1.17 5.00
CA ARG A 294 -0.50 0.09 5.41
C ARG A 294 0.88 0.32 4.79
N ALA A 295 1.60 -0.74 4.44
CA ALA A 295 2.87 -0.64 3.72
C ALA A 295 2.67 -0.54 2.19
N LEU A 296 1.72 -1.31 1.60
CA LEU A 296 1.49 -1.35 0.16
C LEU A 296 0.78 -0.09 -0.38
N ILE A 297 -0.19 0.47 0.34
CA ILE A 297 -0.93 1.65 -0.14
C ILE A 297 -0.01 2.88 -0.33
N PRO A 298 0.92 3.21 0.59
CA PRO A 298 1.92 4.24 0.34
C PRO A 298 2.75 4.02 -0.93
N ALA A 299 3.22 2.79 -1.17
CA ALA A 299 3.94 2.44 -2.40
C ALA A 299 3.08 2.64 -3.65
N ALA A 300 1.78 2.30 -3.59
CA ALA A 300 0.83 2.57 -4.66
C ALA A 300 0.66 4.07 -4.94
N LEU A 301 0.59 4.90 -3.89
CA LEU A 301 0.49 6.36 -4.02
C LEU A 301 1.77 6.97 -4.59
N VAL A 302 2.95 6.46 -4.21
CA VAL A 302 4.24 6.84 -4.81
C VAL A 302 4.21 6.57 -6.32
N ALA A 303 3.76 5.38 -6.74
CA ALA A 303 3.67 5.01 -8.15
C ALA A 303 2.68 5.90 -8.93
N GLY A 304 1.51 6.21 -8.36
CA GLY A 304 0.55 7.14 -8.99
C GLY A 304 1.10 8.57 -9.11
N SER A 305 1.83 9.03 -8.10
CA SER A 305 2.47 10.37 -8.08
C SER A 305 3.64 10.48 -9.06
N ASP A 306 4.36 9.38 -9.30
CA ASP A 306 5.42 9.29 -10.33
C ASP A 306 4.90 9.76 -11.71
N THR A 307 3.74 9.25 -12.12
CA THR A 307 3.16 9.59 -13.44
C THR A 307 2.73 11.06 -13.51
N VAL A 308 2.20 11.63 -12.44
CA VAL A 308 1.85 13.06 -12.40
C VAL A 308 3.11 13.94 -12.43
N LEU A 309 4.15 13.57 -11.68
CA LEU A 309 5.44 14.28 -11.74
C LEU A 309 6.04 14.23 -13.15
N ARG A 310 5.98 13.08 -13.83
CA ARG A 310 6.43 12.94 -15.23
C ARG A 310 5.69 13.89 -16.16
N THR A 311 4.38 13.97 -16.01
CA THR A 311 3.55 14.89 -16.80
C THR A 311 3.91 16.36 -16.53
N ALA A 312 4.19 16.72 -15.27
CA ALA A 312 4.60 18.08 -14.90
C ALA A 312 6.01 18.42 -15.43
N VAL A 313 6.97 17.48 -15.36
CA VAL A 313 8.31 17.64 -15.95
C VAL A 313 8.21 17.86 -17.46
N ALA A 314 7.39 17.05 -18.15
CA ALA A 314 7.16 17.19 -19.58
C ALA A 314 6.54 18.56 -19.93
N ALA A 315 5.56 19.02 -19.16
CA ALA A 315 4.91 20.31 -19.35
C ALA A 315 5.90 21.48 -19.16
N ALA A 316 6.68 21.46 -18.09
CA ALA A 316 7.71 22.48 -17.81
C ALA A 316 8.80 22.51 -18.89
N ALA A 317 9.24 21.35 -19.38
CA ALA A 317 10.26 21.26 -20.44
C ALA A 317 9.75 21.81 -21.78
N ARG A 318 8.47 21.57 -22.13
CA ARG A 318 7.88 22.13 -23.37
C ARG A 318 7.67 23.63 -23.30
N GLN A 319 7.28 24.18 -22.14
CA GLN A 319 7.05 25.62 -21.98
C GLN A 319 8.33 26.46 -22.01
N ALA A 320 9.45 25.85 -21.73
CA ALA A 320 10.72 26.55 -21.55
C ALA A 320 11.83 25.91 -22.39
N PRO A 321 11.81 26.05 -23.74
CA PRO A 321 12.83 25.49 -24.62
C PRO A 321 14.24 26.03 -24.31
N ASN A 322 14.34 27.22 -23.73
CA ASN A 322 15.60 27.85 -23.32
C ASN A 322 16.01 27.55 -21.87
N GLY A 323 15.32 26.62 -21.19
CA GLY A 323 15.60 26.21 -19.82
C GLY A 323 14.49 26.57 -18.84
N ILE A 324 14.20 25.66 -17.91
CA ILE A 324 13.16 25.80 -16.88
C ILE A 324 13.53 26.93 -15.92
N GLY A 325 12.64 27.88 -15.69
CA GLY A 325 12.85 28.97 -14.72
C GLY A 325 13.03 28.47 -13.28
N ASP A 326 13.73 29.25 -12.46
CA ASP A 326 14.15 28.84 -11.10
C ASP A 326 13.00 28.39 -10.20
N ARG A 327 11.84 29.05 -10.32
CA ARG A 327 10.64 28.68 -9.55
C ARG A 327 10.19 27.26 -9.87
N PHE A 328 10.01 26.91 -11.14
CA PHE A 328 9.56 25.57 -11.53
C PHE A 328 10.65 24.53 -11.31
N ARG A 329 11.94 24.91 -11.47
CA ARG A 329 13.07 24.06 -11.10
C ARG A 329 13.04 23.68 -9.63
N GLY A 330 12.80 24.66 -8.75
CA GLY A 330 12.65 24.44 -7.31
C GLY A 330 11.48 23.53 -6.96
N LEU A 331 10.31 23.73 -7.58
CA LEU A 331 9.12 22.88 -7.37
C LEU A 331 9.36 21.44 -7.83
N LEU A 332 9.87 21.23 -9.04
CA LEU A 332 10.15 19.89 -9.57
C LEU A 332 11.17 19.14 -8.74
N ALA A 333 12.28 19.81 -8.36
CA ALA A 333 13.31 19.23 -7.50
C ALA A 333 12.74 18.86 -6.13
N GLY A 334 11.92 19.74 -5.52
CA GLY A 334 11.30 19.52 -4.22
C GLY A 334 10.37 18.32 -4.22
N VAL A 335 9.44 18.26 -5.17
CA VAL A 335 8.48 17.15 -5.28
C VAL A 335 9.20 15.83 -5.60
N PHE A 336 10.22 15.86 -6.45
CA PHE A 336 11.01 14.66 -6.74
C PHE A 336 11.77 14.16 -5.50
N ALA A 337 12.34 15.05 -4.69
CA ALA A 337 12.99 14.68 -3.44
C ALA A 337 11.97 14.10 -2.42
N ASP A 338 10.78 14.67 -2.31
CA ASP A 338 9.69 14.14 -1.46
C ASP A 338 9.23 12.76 -1.95
N LEU A 339 9.17 12.52 -3.26
CA LEU A 339 8.81 11.22 -3.81
C LEU A 339 9.85 10.15 -3.47
N LEU A 340 11.15 10.46 -3.58
CA LEU A 340 12.23 9.55 -3.17
C LEU A 340 12.21 9.28 -1.66
N LEU A 341 11.89 10.29 -0.85
CA LEU A 341 11.66 10.14 0.59
C LEU A 341 10.49 9.20 0.86
N CYS A 342 9.35 9.41 0.19
CA CYS A 342 8.16 8.59 0.35
C CYS A 342 8.40 7.13 -0.07
N ASP A 343 9.15 6.91 -1.15
CA ASP A 343 9.54 5.57 -1.57
C ASP A 343 10.51 4.93 -0.56
N SER A 344 11.47 5.68 0.00
CA SER A 344 12.35 5.20 1.08
C SER A 344 11.55 4.68 2.27
N LEU A 345 10.50 5.42 2.67
CA LEU A 345 9.59 5.05 3.75
C LEU A 345 8.79 3.80 3.40
N ALA A 346 8.20 3.76 2.21
CA ALA A 346 7.38 2.64 1.76
C ALA A 346 8.20 1.34 1.67
N GLN A 347 9.41 1.41 1.07
CA GLN A 347 10.31 0.27 0.99
C GLN A 347 10.75 -0.22 2.38
N SER A 348 11.09 0.70 3.30
CA SER A 348 11.43 0.33 4.68
C SER A 348 10.27 -0.38 5.38
N ALA A 349 9.02 0.07 5.19
CA ALA A 349 7.85 -0.57 5.79
C ALA A 349 7.56 -1.96 5.21
N LEU A 350 7.68 -2.12 3.90
CA LEU A 350 7.51 -3.40 3.22
C LEU A 350 8.54 -4.42 3.71
N ARG A 351 9.79 -4.02 3.84
CA ARG A 351 10.88 -4.87 4.30
C ARG A 351 10.83 -5.14 5.80
N ALA A 352 10.28 -4.22 6.60
CA ALA A 352 10.06 -4.41 8.03
C ALA A 352 9.09 -5.56 8.33
N LEU A 353 8.12 -5.85 7.46
CA LEU A 353 7.21 -7.00 7.58
C LEU A 353 7.98 -8.34 7.64
N HIS A 354 9.15 -8.40 7.05
CA HIS A 354 10.01 -9.59 6.99
C HIS A 354 11.09 -9.58 8.05
N LEU A 355 11.80 -8.46 8.22
CA LEU A 355 13.04 -8.39 8.99
C LEU A 355 12.80 -7.99 10.44
N THR A 356 11.74 -7.25 10.72
CA THR A 356 11.41 -6.76 12.05
C THR A 356 9.93 -6.94 12.38
N PRO A 357 9.40 -8.17 12.32
CA PRO A 357 7.97 -8.45 12.50
C PRO A 357 7.44 -7.98 13.86
N GLN A 358 8.32 -7.82 14.86
CA GLN A 358 7.98 -7.30 16.19
C GLN A 358 7.73 -5.79 16.19
N SER A 359 8.24 -5.04 15.19
CA SER A 359 8.15 -3.58 15.07
C SER A 359 7.40 -3.12 13.82
N ALA A 360 7.04 -4.02 12.91
CA ALA A 360 6.45 -3.69 11.61
C ALA A 360 5.16 -2.89 11.73
N HIS A 361 4.39 -3.07 12.82
CA HIS A 361 3.19 -2.27 13.10
C HIS A 361 3.49 -0.78 13.30
N LEU A 362 4.64 -0.43 13.91
CA LEU A 362 5.08 0.96 14.06
C LEU A 362 5.46 1.56 12.70
N THR A 363 6.32 0.85 11.98
CA THR A 363 6.84 1.29 10.68
C THR A 363 5.72 1.48 9.66
N SER A 364 4.82 0.48 9.54
CA SER A 364 3.68 0.54 8.61
C SER A 364 2.67 1.63 8.98
N ALA A 365 2.41 1.87 10.28
CA ALA A 365 1.55 2.96 10.72
C ALA A 365 2.17 4.33 10.45
N THR A 366 3.47 4.52 10.72
CA THR A 366 4.21 5.75 10.44
C THR A 366 4.17 6.11 8.96
N VAL A 367 4.44 5.13 8.09
CA VAL A 367 4.48 5.33 6.64
C VAL A 367 3.09 5.65 6.09
N LYS A 368 2.08 4.92 6.53
CA LYS A 368 0.69 5.15 6.11
C LYS A 368 0.13 6.47 6.63
N TYR A 369 0.64 6.95 7.77
CA TYR A 369 0.29 8.25 8.31
C TYR A 369 0.88 9.39 7.46
N LEU A 370 2.17 9.32 7.15
CA LEU A 370 2.93 10.47 6.62
C LEU A 370 2.94 10.54 5.08
N VAL A 371 3.11 9.41 4.38
CA VAL A 371 3.32 9.43 2.92
C VAL A 371 2.15 10.05 2.14
N PRO A 372 0.86 9.76 2.46
CA PRO A 372 -0.25 10.41 1.76
C PRO A 372 -0.26 11.94 1.90
N GLU A 373 0.15 12.46 3.06
CA GLU A 373 0.23 13.90 3.33
C GLU A 373 1.33 14.57 2.50
N LEU A 374 2.55 13.97 2.51
CA LEU A 374 3.68 14.49 1.73
C LEU A 374 3.39 14.49 0.23
N LEU A 375 2.81 13.41 -0.28
CA LEU A 375 2.48 13.29 -1.69
C LEU A 375 1.35 14.24 -2.09
N ARG A 376 0.32 14.44 -1.25
CA ARG A 376 -0.73 15.43 -1.50
C ARG A 376 -0.16 16.83 -1.66
N ASP A 377 0.68 17.27 -0.72
CA ASP A 377 1.31 18.59 -0.78
C ASP A 377 2.18 18.73 -2.04
N GLY A 378 2.93 17.67 -2.41
CA GLY A 378 3.70 17.64 -3.65
C GLY A 378 2.81 17.74 -4.91
N LEU A 379 1.67 17.05 -4.94
CA LEU A 379 0.71 17.13 -6.03
C LEU A 379 0.09 18.53 -6.15
N GLU A 380 -0.20 19.19 -5.02
CA GLU A 380 -0.68 20.58 -4.99
C GLU A 380 0.40 21.56 -5.50
N GLU A 381 1.69 21.32 -5.19
CA GLU A 381 2.81 22.08 -5.79
C GLU A 381 2.87 21.89 -7.32
N LEU A 382 2.70 20.66 -7.82
CA LEU A 382 2.68 20.38 -9.27
C LEU A 382 1.49 21.03 -10.00
N ALA A 383 0.38 21.29 -9.31
CA ALA A 383 -0.74 22.02 -9.86
C ALA A 383 -0.35 23.41 -10.39
N GLN A 384 0.67 24.05 -9.81
CA GLN A 384 1.17 25.35 -10.26
C GLN A 384 1.82 25.27 -11.65
N ILE A 385 2.41 24.14 -12.00
CA ILE A 385 3.02 23.89 -13.33
C ILE A 385 1.92 23.48 -14.31
N LEU A 386 1.10 22.50 -13.93
CA LEU A 386 0.08 21.93 -14.80
C LEU A 386 -1.08 22.91 -15.08
N GLY A 387 -1.39 23.81 -14.14
CA GLY A 387 -2.42 24.83 -14.32
C GLY A 387 -2.04 25.98 -15.25
N THR A 388 -0.73 26.18 -15.51
CA THR A 388 -0.22 27.26 -16.38
C THR A 388 0.08 26.82 -17.81
N ALA A 389 0.02 25.53 -18.09
CA ALA A 389 0.53 24.91 -19.32
C ALA A 389 -0.52 24.81 -20.43
N GLY A 390 -1.24 25.81 -20.84
CA GLY A 390 -2.07 25.84 -22.07
C GLY A 390 -2.99 24.63 -22.37
N PRO A 391 -3.60 24.51 -23.57
CA PRO A 391 -4.54 23.41 -23.91
C PRO A 391 -3.96 21.98 -23.78
N ASP A 392 -2.68 21.80 -24.07
CA ASP A 392 -1.99 20.51 -23.90
C ASP A 392 -1.87 20.07 -22.43
N SER A 393 -2.15 20.96 -21.49
CA SER A 393 -2.14 20.69 -20.06
C SER A 393 -3.48 20.19 -19.50
N GLU A 394 -4.55 20.30 -20.26
CA GLU A 394 -5.88 19.87 -19.81
C GLU A 394 -5.85 18.38 -19.43
N PHE A 395 -5.12 17.59 -20.18
CA PHE A 395 -4.88 16.17 -19.90
C PHE A 395 -4.10 15.97 -18.60
N GLY A 396 -2.97 16.67 -18.40
CA GLY A 396 -2.17 16.59 -17.18
C GLY A 396 -2.93 17.09 -15.95
N ALA A 397 -3.70 18.18 -16.11
CA ALA A 397 -4.57 18.69 -15.05
C ALA A 397 -5.72 17.70 -14.72
N ALA A 398 -6.26 16.98 -15.71
CA ALA A 398 -7.27 15.96 -15.47
C ALA A 398 -6.69 14.76 -14.71
N GLN A 399 -5.49 14.32 -15.06
CA GLN A 399 -4.76 13.25 -14.35
C GLN A 399 -4.46 13.64 -12.90
N LEU A 400 -3.95 14.85 -12.68
CA LEU A 400 -3.69 15.38 -11.35
C LEU A 400 -4.99 15.42 -10.52
N ARG A 401 -6.07 15.97 -11.07
CA ARG A 401 -7.37 16.00 -10.38
C ARG A 401 -7.85 14.61 -10.02
N LYS A 402 -7.76 13.66 -10.96
CA LYS A 402 -8.15 12.27 -10.68
C LYS A 402 -7.36 11.69 -9.51
N LEU A 403 -6.03 11.84 -9.50
CA LEU A 403 -5.19 11.33 -8.41
C LEU A 403 -5.51 12.01 -7.08
N LEU A 404 -5.74 13.33 -7.05
CA LEU A 404 -6.13 14.08 -5.85
C LEU A 404 -7.48 13.62 -5.28
N HIS A 405 -8.41 13.17 -6.14
CA HIS A 405 -9.68 12.58 -5.71
C HIS A 405 -9.55 11.11 -5.29
N ASP A 406 -8.71 10.33 -5.96
CA ASP A 406 -8.56 8.90 -5.70
C ASP A 406 -7.71 8.62 -4.44
N ALA A 407 -6.68 9.42 -4.18
CA ALA A 407 -5.74 9.20 -3.08
C ALA A 407 -6.40 9.22 -1.68
N PRO A 408 -7.32 10.15 -1.34
CA PRO A 408 -8.05 10.10 -0.07
C PRO A 408 -8.91 8.84 0.08
N ALA A 409 -9.57 8.38 -1.01
CA ALA A 409 -10.37 7.17 -0.98
C ALA A 409 -9.53 5.91 -0.71
N ALA A 410 -8.30 5.87 -1.23
CA ALA A 410 -7.32 4.83 -0.93
C ALA A 410 -6.85 4.85 0.54
N GLY A 411 -6.99 6.00 1.21
CA GLY A 411 -6.61 6.21 2.60
C GLY A 411 -7.71 5.96 3.64
N LEU A 412 -8.93 5.59 3.23
CA LEU A 412 -10.06 5.41 4.15
C LEU A 412 -9.91 4.17 5.07
N GLY A 413 -10.68 4.16 6.14
CA GLY A 413 -10.82 3.04 7.06
C GLY A 413 -9.58 2.79 7.93
N HIS A 414 -9.22 1.52 8.06
CA HIS A 414 -8.05 1.07 8.83
C HIS A 414 -6.71 1.66 8.32
N ALA A 415 -6.75 2.25 7.16
CA ALA A 415 -5.62 2.92 6.54
C ALA A 415 -5.64 4.44 6.76
N GLY A 416 -6.66 5.00 7.42
CA GLY A 416 -6.77 6.42 7.69
C GLY A 416 -5.86 6.89 8.82
N THR A 417 -5.67 8.21 8.90
CA THR A 417 -4.83 8.90 9.88
C THR A 417 -5.17 8.50 11.32
N ALA A 418 -6.45 8.54 11.70
CA ALA A 418 -6.89 8.19 13.05
C ALA A 418 -6.56 6.73 13.43
N ALA A 419 -6.66 5.81 12.48
CA ALA A 419 -6.31 4.40 12.71
C ALA A 419 -4.79 4.20 12.89
N CYS A 420 -3.96 5.01 12.22
CA CYS A 420 -2.52 5.01 12.41
C CYS A 420 -2.14 5.64 13.76
N GLN A 421 -2.77 6.75 14.13
CA GLN A 421 -2.60 7.37 15.46
C GLN A 421 -2.97 6.40 16.57
N ALA A 422 -4.05 5.63 16.44
CA ALA A 422 -4.46 4.62 17.42
C ALA A 422 -3.38 3.53 17.64
N VAL A 423 -2.50 3.29 16.66
CA VAL A 423 -1.34 2.39 16.80
C VAL A 423 -0.15 3.11 17.43
N LEU A 424 0.17 4.33 16.98
CA LEU A 424 1.39 5.05 17.36
C LEU A 424 1.28 5.65 18.76
N VAL A 425 0.22 6.41 19.03
CA VAL A 425 0.04 7.19 20.27
C VAL A 425 0.28 6.38 21.55
N PRO A 426 -0.33 5.18 21.72
CA PRO A 426 -0.14 4.41 22.95
C PRO A 426 1.29 3.92 23.16
N GLN A 427 2.10 3.86 22.11
CA GLN A 427 3.46 3.30 22.15
C GLN A 427 4.55 4.36 22.31
N LEU A 428 4.28 5.62 21.92
CA LEU A 428 5.30 6.69 21.98
C LEU A 428 5.97 6.82 23.34
N PRO A 429 5.26 6.82 24.50
CA PRO A 429 5.93 6.92 25.81
C PRO A 429 6.90 5.78 26.07
N ARG A 430 6.52 4.55 25.71
CA ARG A 430 7.39 3.38 25.83
C ARG A 430 8.62 3.49 24.92
N LEU A 431 8.42 3.90 23.68
CA LEU A 431 9.51 4.08 22.70
C LEU A 431 10.49 5.16 23.17
N ALA A 432 9.99 6.28 23.67
CA ALA A 432 10.79 7.36 24.22
C ALA A 432 11.65 6.91 25.41
N ALA A 433 11.09 6.05 26.28
CA ALA A 433 11.76 5.58 27.47
C ALA A 433 12.74 4.43 27.22
N ARG A 434 12.44 3.52 26.29
CA ARG A 434 13.12 2.20 26.20
C ARG A 434 13.70 1.87 24.84
N SER A 435 13.44 2.64 23.78
CA SER A 435 13.92 2.35 22.43
C SER A 435 14.77 3.48 21.85
N TRP A 436 14.28 4.71 21.82
CA TRP A 436 15.01 5.83 21.24
C TRP A 436 16.38 6.00 21.92
N PHE A 437 17.43 6.15 21.16
CA PHE A 437 18.83 6.28 21.55
C PHE A 437 19.50 5.01 22.13
N VAL A 438 18.74 3.96 22.48
CA VAL A 438 19.27 2.73 23.10
C VAL A 438 19.05 1.46 22.27
N ALA A 439 18.09 1.48 21.34
CA ALA A 439 17.85 0.35 20.45
C ALA A 439 19.09 0.02 19.59
N PRO A 440 19.31 -1.26 19.27
CA PRO A 440 20.40 -1.68 18.39
C PRO A 440 20.22 -1.10 16.98
N GLU A 441 21.29 -1.11 16.20
CA GLU A 441 21.23 -0.75 14.78
C GLU A 441 20.24 -1.66 14.05
N PRO A 442 19.36 -1.10 13.21
CA PRO A 442 18.41 -1.90 12.43
C PRO A 442 19.10 -2.87 11.49
N PRO A 443 18.45 -3.99 11.13
CA PRO A 443 19.00 -4.95 10.16
C PRO A 443 19.40 -4.25 8.87
N HIS A 444 20.57 -4.60 8.33
CA HIS A 444 21.10 -4.01 7.09
C HIS A 444 20.06 -4.05 5.94
N GLY A 445 19.39 -5.19 5.79
CA GLY A 445 18.39 -5.42 4.76
C GLY A 445 17.16 -4.50 4.83
N LEU A 446 16.93 -3.77 5.93
CA LEU A 446 15.74 -2.90 6.05
C LEU A 446 15.70 -1.81 4.98
N CYS A 447 16.85 -1.26 4.61
CA CYS A 447 16.95 -0.18 3.63
C CYS A 447 17.82 -0.54 2.41
N ALA A 448 18.32 -1.77 2.32
CA ALA A 448 19.11 -2.28 1.20
C ALA A 448 18.23 -3.14 0.28
N ALA A 449 17.90 -2.61 -0.90
CA ALA A 449 16.94 -3.25 -1.82
C ALA A 449 17.41 -4.61 -2.38
N ASP A 450 18.72 -4.81 -2.48
CA ASP A 450 19.39 -6.02 -2.97
C ASP A 450 19.52 -7.13 -1.92
N ALA A 451 19.32 -6.81 -0.64
CA ALA A 451 19.40 -7.80 0.42
C ALA A 451 18.21 -8.78 0.38
N GLY A 452 18.51 -10.08 0.50
CA GLY A 452 17.49 -11.12 0.61
C GLY A 452 16.58 -10.90 1.81
N LEU A 453 15.34 -11.38 1.70
CA LEU A 453 14.33 -11.35 2.76
C LEU A 453 13.85 -12.76 3.06
N PRO A 454 13.55 -13.09 4.33
CA PRO A 454 12.80 -14.30 4.64
C PRO A 454 11.40 -14.20 4.02
N PRO A 455 10.69 -15.32 3.78
CA PRO A 455 9.31 -15.31 3.30
C PRO A 455 8.37 -14.48 4.18
N LEU A 456 7.32 -13.93 3.59
CA LEU A 456 6.31 -13.14 4.31
C LEU A 456 5.47 -14.02 5.24
N ASP A 457 5.54 -13.78 6.54
CA ASP A 457 4.69 -14.42 7.56
C ASP A 457 3.75 -13.41 8.21
N LEU A 458 2.52 -13.33 7.70
CA LEU A 458 1.49 -12.43 8.24
C LEU A 458 1.01 -12.85 9.64
N GLY A 459 1.05 -14.13 9.96
CA GLY A 459 0.65 -14.68 11.27
C GLY A 459 1.63 -14.35 12.38
N GLY A 460 2.91 -14.20 12.05
CA GLY A 460 4.00 -13.85 12.97
C GLY A 460 4.13 -12.36 13.30
N LEU A 461 3.36 -11.48 12.62
CA LEU A 461 3.43 -10.03 12.87
C LEU A 461 2.90 -9.67 14.27
N ALA A 462 3.71 -8.93 15.04
CA ALA A 462 3.26 -8.38 16.32
C ALA A 462 2.31 -7.18 16.11
N VAL A 463 1.43 -6.94 17.08
CA VAL A 463 0.49 -5.80 17.07
C VAL A 463 0.89 -4.69 18.03
N ALA A 464 1.86 -4.96 18.88
CA ALA A 464 2.45 -3.99 19.83
C ALA A 464 3.83 -4.48 20.26
N GLY A 465 4.63 -3.58 20.82
CA GLY A 465 5.98 -3.91 21.31
C GLY A 465 7.10 -3.56 20.33
N GLY A 466 8.23 -4.27 20.40
CA GLY A 466 9.39 -4.05 19.53
C GLY A 466 10.07 -2.69 19.70
N ASP A 467 11.16 -2.48 18.98
CA ASP A 467 11.93 -1.25 18.97
C ASP A 467 11.56 -0.36 17.77
N ASP A 468 11.83 0.92 17.88
CA ASP A 468 11.66 1.89 16.80
C ASP A 468 12.87 1.84 15.86
N VAL A 469 12.75 1.04 14.81
CA VAL A 469 13.84 0.84 13.84
C VAL A 469 14.16 2.10 13.02
N MET A 470 13.19 3.02 12.81
CA MET A 470 13.43 4.26 12.07
C MET A 470 14.17 5.29 12.93
N ALA A 471 13.79 5.47 14.19
CA ALA A 471 14.52 6.32 15.12
C ALA A 471 15.92 5.76 15.40
N ALA A 472 16.08 4.44 15.54
CA ALA A 472 17.39 3.81 15.66
C ALA A 472 18.26 4.07 14.42
N ALA A 473 17.69 3.96 13.20
CA ALA A 473 18.40 4.28 11.96
C ALA A 473 18.93 5.73 11.94
N LEU A 474 18.11 6.69 12.40
CA LEU A 474 18.53 8.09 12.52
C LEU A 474 19.71 8.24 13.49
N VAL A 475 19.59 7.67 14.69
CA VAL A 475 20.61 7.84 15.76
C VAL A 475 21.95 7.19 15.36
N HIS A 476 21.91 5.98 14.80
CA HIS A 476 23.12 5.29 14.35
C HIS A 476 23.73 5.96 13.09
N GLY A 477 22.90 6.36 12.13
CA GLY A 477 23.34 7.12 10.96
C GLY A 477 23.98 8.46 11.33
N ALA A 478 23.41 9.17 12.33
CA ALA A 478 23.99 10.42 12.83
C ALA A 478 25.41 10.24 13.41
N ARG A 479 25.66 9.15 14.10
CA ARG A 479 26.99 8.81 14.61
C ARG A 479 27.98 8.63 13.45
N ARG A 480 27.61 7.84 12.44
CA ARG A 480 28.45 7.60 11.25
C ARG A 480 28.71 8.86 10.44
N ILE A 481 27.72 9.72 10.28
CA ILE A 481 27.91 11.02 9.57
C ILE A 481 28.86 11.92 10.34
N ARG A 482 28.75 12.01 11.66
CA ARG A 482 29.66 12.80 12.48
C ARG A 482 31.10 12.33 12.31
N ASP A 483 31.32 11.02 12.30
CA ASP A 483 32.66 10.42 12.15
C ASP A 483 33.23 10.64 10.74
N ARG A 484 32.36 10.80 9.72
CA ARG A 484 32.73 11.01 8.32
C ARG A 484 32.68 12.47 7.86
N SER A 485 32.13 13.38 8.65
CA SER A 485 31.66 14.71 8.22
C SER A 485 32.77 15.71 7.79
N ALA A 486 34.01 15.27 7.67
CA ALA A 486 35.09 16.09 7.12
C ALA A 486 35.22 16.03 5.58
N THR A 487 34.46 15.19 4.85
CA THR A 487 34.71 14.92 3.44
C THR A 487 33.52 15.22 2.53
N GLY A 488 33.74 16.13 1.56
CA GLY A 488 32.84 16.45 0.46
C GLY A 488 31.92 17.67 0.68
N PRO A 489 31.37 18.25 -0.41
CA PRO A 489 30.65 19.54 -0.40
C PRO A 489 29.32 19.50 0.36
N TYR A 490 28.73 18.33 0.58
CA TYR A 490 27.47 18.13 1.27
C TYR A 490 27.61 17.75 2.75
N GLY A 491 28.82 17.33 3.19
CA GLY A 491 29.09 16.84 4.55
C GLY A 491 28.64 17.80 5.65
N PRO A 492 29.04 19.09 5.61
CA PRO A 492 28.67 20.03 6.65
C PRO A 492 27.15 20.32 6.76
N VAL A 493 26.45 20.38 5.63
CA VAL A 493 24.99 20.63 5.64
C VAL A 493 24.24 19.39 6.10
N LEU A 494 24.63 18.21 5.65
CA LEU A 494 24.03 16.95 6.06
C LEU A 494 24.24 16.70 7.57
N GLY A 495 25.46 16.96 8.08
CA GLY A 495 25.77 16.86 9.50
C GLY A 495 24.88 17.77 10.36
N ARG A 496 24.66 19.03 9.96
CA ARG A 496 23.76 19.95 10.65
C ARG A 496 22.31 19.47 10.63
N LEU A 497 21.81 19.00 9.46
CA LEU A 497 20.45 18.50 9.32
C LEU A 497 20.22 17.28 10.20
N VAL A 498 21.07 16.28 10.11
CA VAL A 498 20.94 15.05 10.91
C VAL A 498 21.02 15.34 12.41
N THR A 499 21.92 16.25 12.83
CA THR A 499 22.01 16.69 14.22
C THR A 499 20.70 17.37 14.68
N ALA A 500 20.08 18.21 13.83
CA ALA A 500 18.81 18.86 14.17
C ALA A 500 17.68 17.84 14.39
N PHE A 501 17.58 16.80 13.55
CA PHE A 501 16.58 15.73 13.74
C PHE A 501 16.84 14.88 14.99
N VAL A 502 18.10 14.56 15.31
CA VAL A 502 18.45 13.86 16.56
C VAL A 502 18.12 14.72 17.79
N THR A 503 18.38 16.03 17.71
CA THR A 503 17.99 16.98 18.76
C THR A 503 16.48 17.01 18.95
N GLU A 504 15.71 17.08 17.86
CA GLU A 504 14.24 17.03 17.91
C GLU A 504 13.73 15.72 18.54
N LEU A 505 14.33 14.57 18.18
CA LEU A 505 14.00 13.29 18.83
C LEU A 505 14.25 13.35 20.35
N GLY A 506 15.33 14.02 20.77
CA GLY A 506 15.64 14.28 22.18
C GLY A 506 14.56 15.13 22.87
N VAL A 507 14.13 16.22 22.22
CA VAL A 507 13.03 17.07 22.71
C VAL A 507 11.73 16.30 22.86
N LEU A 508 11.38 15.48 21.87
CA LEU A 508 10.21 14.61 21.91
C LEU A 508 10.27 13.63 23.08
N ARG A 509 11.44 13.01 23.31
CA ARG A 509 11.66 12.10 24.42
C ARG A 509 11.38 12.77 25.78
N GLU A 510 11.94 13.96 26.01
CA GLU A 510 11.75 14.66 27.27
C GLU A 510 10.28 15.10 27.46
N ARG A 511 9.62 15.59 26.41
CA ARG A 511 8.19 15.93 26.46
C ARG A 511 7.30 14.74 26.81
N LEU A 512 7.57 13.57 26.18
CA LEU A 512 6.82 12.34 26.46
C LEU A 512 7.05 11.82 27.88
N ARG A 513 8.29 11.92 28.40
CA ARG A 513 8.59 11.58 29.81
C ARG A 513 7.83 12.46 30.79
N PHE A 514 7.73 13.74 30.49
CA PHE A 514 6.97 14.68 31.32
C PHE A 514 5.46 14.37 31.35
N LEU A 515 4.91 13.88 30.21
CA LEU A 515 3.49 13.51 30.13
C LEU A 515 3.15 12.18 30.82
N THR A 516 4.15 11.34 31.10
CA THR A 516 3.97 10.00 31.69
C THR A 516 4.85 9.76 32.92
N PRO A 517 4.90 10.66 33.93
CA PRO A 517 5.79 10.51 35.06
C PRO A 517 5.56 9.21 35.83
N ASP A 518 4.31 8.74 35.90
CA ASP A 518 3.88 7.56 36.65
C ASP A 518 3.67 6.31 35.76
N GLY A 519 4.10 6.35 34.48
CA GLY A 519 3.90 5.25 33.53
C GLY A 519 2.44 4.98 33.13
N ARG A 520 1.51 5.87 33.48
CA ARG A 520 0.10 5.77 33.08
C ARG A 520 -0.06 6.08 31.59
N PRO A 521 -1.05 5.45 30.91
CA PRO A 521 -1.35 5.80 29.53
C PRO A 521 -1.67 7.28 29.38
N VAL A 522 -1.08 7.94 28.38
CA VAL A 522 -1.43 9.33 28.04
C VAL A 522 -2.84 9.34 27.45
N PRO A 523 -3.76 10.15 28.00
CA PRO A 523 -5.07 10.30 27.41
C PRO A 523 -4.95 10.88 26.00
N PRO A 524 -5.79 10.42 25.02
CA PRO A 524 -5.85 11.03 23.70
C PRO A 524 -6.18 12.52 23.82
N GLY A 525 -5.40 13.37 23.17
CA GLY A 525 -5.60 14.82 23.19
C GLY A 525 -4.70 15.56 22.21
N PRO A 526 -4.93 16.86 21.99
CA PRO A 526 -4.20 17.64 20.98
C PRO A 526 -2.68 17.58 21.12
N LEU A 527 -2.19 17.57 22.35
CA LEU A 527 -0.74 17.56 22.61
C LEU A 527 -0.07 16.27 22.13
N ILE A 528 -0.62 15.10 22.49
CA ILE A 528 -0.01 13.83 22.09
C ILE A 528 -0.12 13.61 20.57
N TYR A 529 -1.19 14.10 19.94
CA TYR A 529 -1.31 14.07 18.48
C TYR A 529 -0.24 14.95 17.83
N SER A 530 -0.03 16.17 18.31
CA SER A 530 1.03 17.06 17.80
C SER A 530 2.44 16.46 17.99
N LEU A 531 2.71 15.76 19.09
CA LEU A 531 3.97 15.03 19.28
C LEU A 531 4.09 13.85 18.30
N THR A 532 2.96 13.19 17.97
CA THR A 532 2.94 12.12 16.97
C THR A 532 3.26 12.67 15.57
N ASP A 533 2.69 13.83 15.21
CA ASP A 533 2.97 14.49 13.92
C ASP A 533 4.46 14.83 13.78
N ARG A 534 5.07 15.34 14.83
CA ARG A 534 6.51 15.62 14.86
C ARG A 534 7.36 14.33 14.79
N TYR A 535 6.96 13.31 15.54
CA TYR A 535 7.65 12.02 15.56
C TYR A 535 7.73 11.37 14.18
N VAL A 536 6.62 11.31 13.41
CA VAL A 536 6.62 10.66 12.10
C VAL A 536 7.54 11.36 11.10
N LEU A 537 7.71 12.68 11.20
CA LEU A 537 8.67 13.44 10.39
C LEU A 537 10.12 13.11 10.78
N VAL A 538 10.40 12.94 12.07
CA VAL A 538 11.73 12.52 12.54
C VAL A 538 12.05 11.08 12.11
N ALA A 539 11.09 10.17 12.21
CA ALA A 539 11.22 8.79 11.75
C ALA A 539 11.49 8.72 10.23
N ALA A 540 10.84 9.60 9.46
CA ALA A 540 11.07 9.73 8.02
C ALA A 540 12.50 10.13 7.68
N ALA A 541 13.08 11.06 8.43
CA ALA A 541 14.48 11.43 8.27
C ALA A 541 15.42 10.23 8.51
N GLY A 542 15.10 9.37 9.48
CA GLY A 542 15.86 8.14 9.76
C GLY A 542 15.81 7.14 8.60
N ALA A 543 14.62 6.90 8.04
CA ALA A 543 14.46 5.99 6.91
C ALA A 543 15.20 6.49 5.65
N ALA A 544 15.06 7.79 5.32
CA ALA A 544 15.74 8.38 4.18
C ALA A 544 17.26 8.34 4.31
N LEU A 545 17.78 8.66 5.51
CA LEU A 545 19.20 8.61 5.82
C LEU A 545 19.74 7.20 5.65
N ALA A 546 19.08 6.20 6.23
CA ALA A 546 19.50 4.80 6.13
C ALA A 546 19.44 4.29 4.68
N THR A 547 18.42 4.66 3.91
CA THR A 547 18.29 4.28 2.50
C THR A 547 19.44 4.87 1.66
N TRP A 548 19.78 6.14 1.88
CA TRP A 548 20.90 6.77 1.21
C TRP A 548 22.24 6.10 1.57
N GLU A 549 22.49 5.86 2.86
CA GLU A 549 23.73 5.21 3.31
C GLU A 549 23.96 3.83 2.70
N ARG A 550 22.88 3.05 2.50
CA ARG A 550 22.94 1.71 1.91
C ARG A 550 23.15 1.70 0.39
N ARG A 551 22.90 2.82 -0.26
CA ARG A 551 23.14 3.01 -1.69
C ARG A 551 24.47 3.73 -1.99
N ASN A 552 25.17 4.21 -0.95
CA ASN A 552 26.45 4.89 -1.11
C ASN A 552 27.49 3.94 -1.75
N GLY A 553 28.14 4.44 -2.82
CA GLY A 553 29.08 3.65 -3.61
C GLY A 553 28.49 2.94 -4.83
N THR A 554 27.18 3.08 -5.10
CA THR A 554 26.56 2.65 -6.36
C THR A 554 26.56 3.79 -7.38
N ASP A 555 26.55 3.49 -8.68
CA ASP A 555 26.48 4.49 -9.77
C ASP A 555 25.06 5.05 -9.99
N SER A 556 24.20 4.98 -8.98
CA SER A 556 22.81 5.47 -9.08
C SER A 556 22.69 6.88 -8.48
N PHE A 557 21.78 7.69 -9.01
CA PHE A 557 21.44 9.00 -8.41
C PHE A 557 21.00 8.86 -6.95
N ALA A 558 20.38 7.76 -6.57
CA ALA A 558 19.95 7.51 -5.20
C ALA A 558 21.12 7.45 -4.19
N SER A 559 22.37 7.22 -4.65
CA SER A 559 23.58 7.31 -3.82
C SER A 559 24.06 8.76 -3.63
N HIS A 560 23.60 9.70 -4.48
CA HIS A 560 24.04 11.09 -4.41
C HIS A 560 23.33 11.83 -3.26
N PRO A 561 24.02 12.59 -2.41
CA PRO A 561 23.43 13.20 -1.21
C PRO A 561 22.47 14.37 -1.50
N SER A 562 22.43 14.91 -2.72
CA SER A 562 21.61 16.09 -3.05
C SER A 562 20.11 15.90 -2.79
N TRP A 563 19.56 14.75 -3.17
CA TRP A 563 18.15 14.47 -2.93
C TRP A 563 17.85 14.35 -1.43
N LEU A 564 18.73 13.70 -0.67
CA LEU A 564 18.59 13.55 0.78
C LEU A 564 18.63 14.91 1.48
N VAL A 565 19.63 15.76 1.12
CA VAL A 565 19.74 17.12 1.66
C VAL A 565 18.45 17.90 1.41
N LEU A 566 17.92 17.87 0.18
CA LEU A 566 16.69 18.57 -0.17
C LEU A 566 15.47 18.01 0.58
N ALA A 567 15.32 16.69 0.66
CA ALA A 567 14.25 16.03 1.39
C ALA A 567 14.30 16.36 2.90
N LEU A 568 15.48 16.29 3.53
CA LEU A 568 15.64 16.63 4.94
C LEU A 568 15.35 18.11 5.22
N LEU A 569 15.75 19.05 4.33
CA LEU A 569 15.40 20.46 4.46
C LEU A 569 13.88 20.68 4.40
N ARG A 570 13.16 19.98 3.51
CA ARG A 570 11.70 20.05 3.41
C ARG A 570 11.02 19.49 4.66
N LEU A 571 11.49 18.35 5.19
CA LEU A 571 11.02 17.81 6.47
C LEU A 571 11.27 18.77 7.64
N ALA A 572 12.47 19.37 7.69
CA ALA A 572 12.84 20.33 8.74
C ALA A 572 11.94 21.57 8.73
N ARG A 573 11.58 22.09 7.56
CA ARG A 573 10.60 23.19 7.42
C ARG A 573 9.23 22.81 7.97
N ARG A 574 8.75 21.58 7.67
CA ARG A 574 7.48 21.06 8.21
C ARG A 574 7.50 20.92 9.74
N LEU A 575 8.66 20.58 10.31
CA LEU A 575 8.88 20.58 11.76
C LEU A 575 9.00 21.99 12.38
N GLY A 576 9.17 23.02 11.55
CA GLY A 576 9.46 24.39 12.03
C GLY A 576 10.85 24.51 12.63
N LEU A 577 11.83 23.69 12.22
CA LEU A 577 13.22 23.81 12.66
C LEU A 577 13.85 25.06 12.05
N THR A 578 14.45 25.89 12.89
CA THR A 578 15.10 27.15 12.49
C THR A 578 16.62 27.03 12.48
N GLY A 579 17.31 28.02 11.90
CA GLY A 579 18.78 28.06 11.85
C GLY A 579 19.42 27.08 10.86
N LEU A 580 18.62 26.45 9.99
CA LEU A 580 19.10 25.59 8.91
C LEU A 580 19.30 26.40 7.62
N PRO A 581 20.28 26.02 6.77
CA PRO A 581 20.52 26.73 5.52
C PRO A 581 19.39 26.50 4.52
N GLU A 582 19.20 27.46 3.62
CA GLU A 582 18.42 27.24 2.41
C GLU A 582 19.12 26.24 1.47
N PRO A 583 18.36 25.47 0.64
CA PRO A 583 18.97 24.58 -0.33
C PRO A 583 19.81 25.40 -1.32
N SER A 584 21.07 25.00 -1.53
CA SER A 584 21.91 25.71 -2.50
C SER A 584 21.36 25.51 -3.92
N PRO A 585 21.55 26.50 -4.83
CA PRO A 585 21.15 26.37 -6.23
C PRO A 585 21.69 25.09 -6.89
N ALA A 586 22.93 24.71 -6.57
CA ALA A 586 23.56 23.49 -7.10
C ALA A 586 22.83 22.20 -6.66
N VAL A 587 22.29 22.15 -5.44
CA VAL A 587 21.47 21.01 -4.98
C VAL A 587 20.17 20.92 -5.79
N VAL A 588 19.48 22.05 -5.94
CA VAL A 588 18.21 22.14 -6.69
C VAL A 588 18.43 21.77 -8.17
N GLU A 589 19.48 22.33 -8.78
CA GLU A 589 19.84 22.05 -10.17
C GLU A 589 20.16 20.57 -10.40
N ARG A 590 20.93 19.95 -9.51
CA ARG A 590 21.28 18.53 -9.59
C ARG A 590 20.04 17.63 -9.50
N VAL A 591 19.12 17.89 -8.57
CA VAL A 591 17.90 17.09 -8.38
C VAL A 591 16.93 17.30 -9.54
N CYS A 592 16.74 18.54 -10.01
CA CYS A 592 15.90 18.83 -11.17
C CYS A 592 16.51 18.24 -12.46
N GLY A 593 17.84 18.31 -12.61
CA GLY A 593 18.55 17.70 -13.74
C GLY A 593 18.33 16.20 -13.84
N GLU A 594 18.34 15.49 -12.72
CA GLU A 594 18.00 14.07 -12.68
C GLU A 594 16.54 13.82 -13.05
N ALA A 595 15.60 14.63 -12.57
CA ALA A 595 14.19 14.49 -12.94
C ALA A 595 14.00 14.62 -14.46
N LEU A 596 14.68 15.59 -15.09
CA LEU A 596 14.68 15.77 -16.54
C LEU A 596 15.36 14.59 -17.27
N ALA A 597 16.48 14.07 -16.73
CA ALA A 597 17.16 12.92 -17.31
C ALA A 597 16.29 11.67 -17.30
N ARG A 598 15.59 11.39 -16.19
CA ARG A 598 14.62 10.27 -16.09
C ARG A 598 13.44 10.42 -17.05
N TRP A 599 12.93 11.63 -17.22
CA TRP A 599 11.91 11.89 -18.23
C TRP A 599 12.39 11.55 -19.64
N ARG A 600 13.57 12.04 -20.04
CA ARG A 600 14.14 11.80 -21.38
C ARG A 600 14.47 10.33 -21.64
N THR A 601 14.90 9.62 -20.61
CA THR A 601 15.34 8.22 -20.73
C THR A 601 14.22 7.19 -20.43
N GLY A 602 12.99 7.66 -20.15
CA GLY A 602 11.86 6.78 -19.85
C GLY A 602 12.07 5.97 -18.56
N ARG A 603 12.53 6.61 -17.47
CA ARG A 603 12.73 5.95 -16.17
C ARG A 603 11.77 6.46 -15.12
N SER A 604 11.34 5.58 -14.19
CA SER A 604 10.50 5.95 -13.04
C SER A 604 11.24 6.90 -12.08
N TYR A 605 10.45 7.65 -11.29
CA TYR A 605 10.98 8.60 -10.30
C TYR A 605 11.18 7.97 -8.92
N ASP A 606 10.86 6.70 -8.75
CA ASP A 606 11.15 5.94 -7.54
C ASP A 606 12.67 5.67 -7.37
N LEU A 607 13.05 5.06 -6.25
CA LEU A 607 14.45 4.70 -5.95
C LEU A 607 15.03 3.66 -6.92
N ARG A 608 14.18 2.89 -7.59
CA ARG A 608 14.59 1.86 -8.55
C ARG A 608 15.00 2.48 -9.89
N ALA A 609 14.44 3.62 -10.28
CA ALA A 609 14.58 4.21 -11.61
C ALA A 609 14.32 3.17 -12.73
N ALA A 610 13.21 2.42 -12.60
CA ALA A 610 12.84 1.34 -13.50
C ALA A 610 12.60 1.84 -14.92
N PRO A 611 12.91 1.04 -15.96
CA PRO A 611 12.53 1.37 -17.33
C PRO A 611 11.00 1.36 -17.46
N LEU A 612 10.46 2.38 -18.10
CA LEU A 612 9.03 2.51 -18.37
C LEU A 612 8.77 2.32 -19.87
N CYS A 613 7.57 1.83 -20.19
CA CYS A 613 7.09 1.74 -21.55
C CYS A 613 6.55 3.11 -22.00
N VAL A 614 7.46 4.04 -22.26
CA VAL A 614 7.13 5.38 -22.76
C VAL A 614 8.07 5.73 -23.92
N GLU A 615 7.57 6.54 -24.86
CA GLU A 615 8.39 7.04 -25.96
C GLU A 615 9.57 7.84 -25.37
N ARG A 616 10.79 7.50 -25.77
CA ARG A 616 12.02 8.22 -25.39
C ARG A 616 12.11 9.54 -26.16
N ARG A 617 12.36 10.64 -25.48
CA ARG A 617 12.39 11.99 -26.06
C ARG A 617 13.73 12.66 -25.87
#